data_be692c4470f91e6efc48f5d92882bd00
#
_entry.id   be692c4470f91e6efc48f5d92882bd00
#
_cell.length_a   1.000
_cell.length_b   1.000
_cell.length_c   1.000
_cell.angle_alpha   90.00
_cell.angle_beta   90.00
_cell.angle_gamma   90.00
#
_symmetry.space_group_name_H-M   'P 1'
#
loop_
_entity.id
_entity.type
_entity.pdbx_description
1 polymer ?
#
loop_
_entity_poly.entity_id
_entity_poly.type
_entity_poly.pdbx_seq_one_letter_code
_entity_poly.pdbx_strand_id
1 'polypeptide(L)'
;MKPSEVFDIYLEKYETYNITLNLKRKEVDDLLNNAINWLDKNIHLLFYTCFYMFGICYLFGIGFCLITNKSIYHNTKLLTFAIFEFFFFVLHYAYKYIPFWFKKHKYSKAKKEYFKMCDENQRLMLLNLLANTNNILAKALGHEEKYQQDFEKEMNSVNEFLIKELEK
;
A
#
# COMPACT_ATOMS: atom_id res chain seq x y z
N MET A 1 -7.97 -11.12 -37.14
CA MET A 1 -8.96 -11.37 -36.04
C MET A 1 -10.20 -10.51 -36.30
N LYS A 2 -11.36 -11.04 -36.06
CA LYS A 2 -12.61 -10.27 -36.16
C LYS A 2 -12.75 -9.33 -34.95
N PRO A 3 -13.42 -8.18 -35.08
CA PRO A 3 -13.64 -7.25 -33.95
C PRO A 3 -14.30 -7.91 -32.73
N SER A 4 -15.20 -8.88 -32.94
CA SER A 4 -15.80 -9.66 -31.85
C SER A 4 -14.78 -10.51 -31.09
N GLU A 5 -13.87 -11.16 -31.80
CA GLU A 5 -12.82 -11.99 -31.17
C GLU A 5 -11.86 -11.11 -30.34
N VAL A 6 -11.50 -9.94 -30.86
CA VAL A 6 -10.66 -8.97 -30.14
C VAL A 6 -11.36 -8.48 -28.89
N PHE A 7 -12.65 -8.16 -28.98
CA PHE A 7 -13.45 -7.75 -27.83
C PHE A 7 -13.52 -8.83 -26.75
N ASP A 8 -13.77 -10.08 -27.14
CA ASP A 8 -13.86 -11.21 -26.18
C ASP A 8 -12.56 -11.40 -25.42
N ILE A 9 -11.41 -11.28 -26.11
CA ILE A 9 -10.07 -11.36 -25.47
C ILE A 9 -9.87 -10.20 -24.46
N TYR A 10 -10.25 -8.99 -24.83
CA TYR A 10 -10.12 -7.83 -23.91
C TYR A 10 -11.04 -7.97 -22.71
N LEU A 11 -12.27 -8.48 -22.91
CA LEU A 11 -13.22 -8.71 -21.84
C LEU A 11 -12.68 -9.72 -20.83
N GLU A 12 -12.19 -10.87 -21.30
CA GLU A 12 -11.60 -11.92 -20.45
C GLU A 12 -10.37 -11.37 -19.68
N LYS A 13 -9.50 -10.64 -20.38
CA LYS A 13 -8.31 -10.05 -19.77
C LYS A 13 -8.67 -9.02 -18.69
N TYR A 14 -9.67 -8.18 -18.94
CA TYR A 14 -10.16 -7.19 -17.98
C TYR A 14 -10.80 -7.85 -16.76
N GLU A 15 -11.66 -8.86 -16.95
CA GLU A 15 -12.32 -9.56 -15.84
C GLU A 15 -11.29 -10.29 -14.96
N THR A 16 -10.34 -11.01 -15.55
CA THR A 16 -9.27 -11.69 -14.82
C THR A 16 -8.41 -10.71 -14.03
N TYR A 17 -8.08 -9.56 -14.65
CA TYR A 17 -7.30 -8.53 -13.98
C TYR A 17 -8.07 -7.89 -12.83
N ASN A 18 -9.36 -7.64 -12.99
CA ASN A 18 -10.22 -7.06 -11.98
C ASN A 18 -10.37 -7.98 -10.76
N ILE A 19 -10.49 -9.28 -10.97
CA ILE A 19 -10.47 -10.28 -9.88
C ILE A 19 -9.15 -10.21 -9.12
N THR A 20 -8.02 -10.17 -9.82
CA THR A 20 -6.69 -10.08 -9.22
C THR A 20 -6.52 -8.77 -8.42
N LEU A 21 -7.02 -7.65 -8.94
CA LEU A 21 -7.01 -6.36 -8.27
C LEU A 21 -7.82 -6.38 -6.97
N ASN A 22 -9.00 -7.01 -6.96
CA ASN A 22 -9.82 -7.16 -5.77
C ASN A 22 -9.14 -8.02 -4.69
N LEU A 23 -8.46 -9.09 -5.08
CA LEU A 23 -7.65 -9.90 -4.15
C LEU A 23 -6.50 -9.09 -3.55
N LYS A 24 -5.82 -8.29 -4.39
CA LYS A 24 -4.73 -7.43 -3.93
C LYS A 24 -5.23 -6.32 -2.99
N ARG A 25 -6.40 -5.76 -3.25
CA ARG A 25 -7.06 -4.80 -2.36
C ARG A 25 -7.30 -5.41 -0.99
N LYS A 26 -7.86 -6.62 -0.94
CA LYS A 26 -8.08 -7.35 0.33
C LYS A 26 -6.78 -7.59 1.08
N GLU A 27 -5.71 -7.99 0.39
CA GLU A 27 -4.37 -8.13 1.01
C GLU A 27 -3.89 -6.83 1.65
N VAL A 28 -4.04 -5.69 0.96
CA VAL A 28 -3.65 -4.37 1.48
C VAL A 28 -4.47 -3.99 2.72
N ASP A 29 -5.79 -4.23 2.69
CA ASP A 29 -6.68 -3.97 3.82
C ASP A 29 -6.35 -4.86 5.04
N ASP A 30 -6.05 -6.12 4.82
CA ASP A 30 -5.63 -7.06 5.88
C ASP A 30 -4.28 -6.64 6.50
N LEU A 31 -3.32 -6.19 5.69
CA LEU A 31 -2.04 -5.68 6.18
C LEU A 31 -2.20 -4.40 6.99
N LEU A 32 -3.09 -3.51 6.57
CA LEU A 32 -3.42 -2.28 7.31
C LEU A 32 -4.05 -2.61 8.67
N ASN A 33 -5.08 -3.46 8.68
CA ASN A 33 -5.76 -3.89 9.89
C ASN A 33 -4.81 -4.58 10.87
N ASN A 34 -3.90 -5.41 10.37
CA ASN A 34 -2.86 -6.06 11.17
C ASN A 34 -1.88 -5.05 11.80
N ALA A 35 -1.56 -3.95 11.10
CA ALA A 35 -0.70 -2.91 11.64
C ALA A 35 -1.44 -2.07 12.70
N ILE A 36 -2.70 -1.70 12.45
CA ILE A 36 -3.55 -0.96 13.39
C ILE A 36 -3.79 -1.77 14.66
N ASN A 37 -4.23 -3.03 14.53
CA ASN A 37 -4.48 -3.90 15.67
C ASN A 37 -3.22 -4.12 16.53
N TRP A 38 -2.05 -4.18 15.89
CA TRP A 38 -0.80 -4.26 16.64
C TRP A 38 -0.53 -2.95 17.42
N LEU A 39 -0.75 -1.79 16.79
CA LEU A 39 -0.57 -0.49 17.41
C LEU A 39 -1.52 -0.33 18.60
N ASP A 40 -2.81 -0.62 18.44
CA ASP A 40 -3.81 -0.51 19.49
C ASP A 40 -3.49 -1.40 20.70
N LYS A 41 -3.04 -2.63 20.46
CA LYS A 41 -2.64 -3.55 21.54
C LYS A 41 -1.39 -3.09 22.30
N ASN A 42 -0.49 -2.37 21.65
CA ASN A 42 0.82 -2.04 22.21
C ASN A 42 0.95 -0.57 22.63
N ILE A 43 0.03 0.33 22.23
CA ILE A 43 0.12 1.74 22.54
C ILE A 43 0.04 2.01 24.05
N HIS A 44 -0.86 1.34 24.74
CA HIS A 44 -0.99 1.45 26.19
C HIS A 44 0.25 0.90 26.91
N LEU A 45 0.76 -0.23 26.47
CA LEU A 45 1.98 -0.82 27.02
C LEU A 45 3.20 0.09 26.83
N LEU A 46 3.32 0.74 25.66
CA LEU A 46 4.35 1.73 25.39
C LEU A 46 4.22 2.94 26.32
N PHE A 47 3.01 3.44 26.51
CA PHE A 47 2.76 4.57 27.42
C PHE A 47 3.09 4.22 28.87
N TYR A 48 2.63 3.05 29.35
CA TYR A 48 2.92 2.58 30.72
C TYR A 48 4.40 2.34 30.95
N THR A 49 5.12 1.72 29.99
CA THR A 49 6.57 1.53 30.12
C THR A 49 7.32 2.86 30.16
N CYS A 50 6.95 3.83 29.34
CA CYS A 50 7.54 5.17 29.41
C CYS A 50 7.31 5.81 30.77
N PHE A 51 6.08 5.80 31.26
CA PHE A 51 5.71 6.42 32.52
C PHE A 51 6.41 5.76 33.72
N TYR A 52 6.51 4.42 33.68
CA TYR A 52 7.16 3.65 34.73
C TYR A 52 8.67 3.91 34.80
N MET A 53 9.35 3.97 33.66
CA MET A 53 10.78 4.24 33.58
C MET A 53 11.10 5.66 34.05
N PHE A 54 10.33 6.67 33.61
CA PHE A 54 10.50 8.04 34.11
C PHE A 54 10.26 8.14 35.62
N GLY A 55 9.25 7.45 36.16
CA GLY A 55 8.95 7.40 37.58
C GLY A 55 10.09 6.79 38.40
N ILE A 56 10.65 5.67 37.94
CA ILE A 56 11.79 5.02 38.61
C ILE A 56 13.02 5.90 38.58
N CYS A 57 13.40 6.48 37.43
CA CYS A 57 14.54 7.40 37.31
C CYS A 57 14.39 8.61 38.23
N TYR A 58 13.17 9.17 38.34
CA TYR A 58 12.88 10.30 39.19
C TYR A 58 13.03 9.93 40.68
N LEU A 59 12.47 8.79 41.11
CA LEU A 59 12.58 8.32 42.51
C LEU A 59 14.02 7.99 42.90
N PHE A 60 14.78 7.35 42.02
CA PHE A 60 16.22 7.08 42.25
C PHE A 60 17.02 8.38 42.32
N GLY A 61 16.72 9.36 41.46
CA GLY A 61 17.34 10.68 41.48
C GLY A 61 17.12 11.41 42.79
N ILE A 62 15.88 11.45 43.30
CA ILE A 62 15.53 12.05 44.59
C ILE A 62 16.20 11.31 45.76
N GLY A 63 16.09 9.95 45.78
CA GLY A 63 16.70 9.13 46.83
C GLY A 63 18.19 9.35 46.91
N PHE A 64 18.90 9.43 45.80
CA PHE A 64 20.35 9.67 45.76
C PHE A 64 20.72 11.08 46.26
N CYS A 65 19.93 12.10 45.90
CA CYS A 65 20.16 13.46 46.39
C CYS A 65 19.94 13.58 47.89
N LEU A 66 18.96 12.87 48.46
CA LEU A 66 18.72 12.83 49.90
C LEU A 66 19.86 12.14 50.66
N ILE A 67 20.42 11.05 50.10
CA ILE A 67 21.51 10.30 50.76
C ILE A 67 22.83 11.04 50.66
N THR A 68 23.12 11.72 49.54
CA THR A 68 24.45 12.35 49.34
C THR A 68 24.51 13.81 49.71
N ASN A 69 23.36 14.41 50.02
CA ASN A 69 23.23 15.85 50.31
C ASN A 69 23.86 16.76 49.25
N LYS A 70 23.94 16.29 48.01
CA LYS A 70 24.57 16.95 46.87
C LYS A 70 23.50 17.27 45.78
N SER A 71 23.66 18.44 45.19
CA SER A 71 22.83 18.82 44.02
C SER A 71 23.02 17.82 42.87
N ILE A 72 21.91 17.51 42.20
CA ILE A 72 21.84 16.61 41.04
C ILE A 72 22.86 17.00 39.95
N TYR A 73 23.05 18.31 39.75
CA TYR A 73 23.92 18.84 38.68
C TYR A 73 25.41 18.66 38.91
N HIS A 74 25.85 18.39 40.14
CA HIS A 74 27.27 18.26 40.49
C HIS A 74 27.73 16.79 40.62
N ASN A 75 26.82 15.83 40.34
CA ASN A 75 27.16 14.41 40.54
C ASN A 75 27.30 13.69 39.21
N THR A 76 28.56 13.55 38.77
CA THR A 76 28.88 12.82 37.51
C THR A 76 28.35 11.39 37.47
N LYS A 77 28.28 10.70 38.63
CA LYS A 77 27.74 9.33 38.72
C LYS A 77 26.23 9.29 38.44
N LEU A 78 25.47 10.28 38.91
CA LEU A 78 24.04 10.39 38.66
C LEU A 78 23.76 10.70 37.19
N LEU A 79 24.56 11.58 36.60
CA LEU A 79 24.46 11.90 35.17
C LEU A 79 24.77 10.66 34.31
N THR A 80 25.83 9.89 34.66
CA THR A 80 26.15 8.67 33.95
C THR A 80 25.04 7.63 34.06
N PHE A 81 24.42 7.49 35.23
CA PHE A 81 23.29 6.58 35.44
C PHE A 81 22.07 7.03 34.59
N ALA A 82 21.73 8.30 34.58
CA ALA A 82 20.62 8.84 33.79
C ALA A 82 20.85 8.62 32.27
N ILE A 83 22.07 8.78 31.79
CA ILE A 83 22.43 8.49 30.38
C ILE A 83 22.24 7.00 30.08
N PHE A 84 22.67 6.11 30.98
CA PHE A 84 22.54 4.66 30.82
C PHE A 84 21.06 4.23 30.78
N GLU A 85 20.23 4.76 31.69
CA GLU A 85 18.78 4.53 31.75
C GLU A 85 18.10 5.03 30.47
N PHE A 86 18.45 6.23 30.00
CA PHE A 86 17.95 6.76 28.73
C PHE A 86 18.32 5.86 27.54
N PHE A 87 19.54 5.34 27.51
CA PHE A 87 19.99 4.42 26.46
C PHE A 87 19.21 3.10 26.48
N PHE A 88 19.00 2.50 27.66
CA PHE A 88 18.17 1.31 27.81
C PHE A 88 16.72 1.56 27.42
N PHE A 89 16.17 2.73 27.75
CA PHE A 89 14.85 3.14 27.33
C PHE A 89 14.74 3.20 25.80
N VAL A 90 15.70 3.84 25.13
CA VAL A 90 15.73 3.93 23.66
C VAL A 90 15.82 2.57 23.03
N LEU A 91 16.68 1.68 23.54
CA LEU A 91 16.82 0.29 23.07
C LEU A 91 15.51 -0.49 23.25
N HIS A 92 14.88 -0.40 24.41
CA HIS A 92 13.62 -1.09 24.68
C HIS A 92 12.50 -0.58 23.77
N TYR A 93 12.41 0.72 23.57
CA TYR A 93 11.46 1.35 22.65
C TYR A 93 11.71 0.91 21.21
N ALA A 94 12.97 0.94 20.77
CA ALA A 94 13.36 0.49 19.43
C ALA A 94 12.97 -0.98 19.21
N TYR A 95 13.29 -1.86 20.15
CA TYR A 95 12.97 -3.29 20.10
C TYR A 95 11.46 -3.52 19.94
N LYS A 96 10.63 -2.80 20.68
CA LYS A 96 9.17 -2.86 20.59
C LYS A 96 8.63 -2.27 19.30
N TYR A 97 9.27 -1.24 18.73
CA TYR A 97 8.81 -0.55 17.53
C TYR A 97 9.24 -1.23 16.21
N ILE A 98 10.31 -2.04 16.23
CA ILE A 98 10.81 -2.77 15.08
C ILE A 98 9.71 -3.62 14.41
N PRO A 99 8.88 -4.44 15.13
CA PRO A 99 7.84 -5.22 14.50
C PRO A 99 6.77 -4.37 13.80
N PHE A 100 6.43 -3.19 14.37
CA PHE A 100 5.51 -2.24 13.74
C PHE A 100 6.11 -1.65 12.46
N TRP A 101 7.38 -1.30 12.47
CA TRP A 101 8.07 -0.77 11.30
C TRP A 101 8.08 -1.78 10.14
N PHE A 102 8.32 -3.06 10.42
CA PHE A 102 8.22 -4.13 9.42
C PHE A 102 6.81 -4.28 8.85
N LYS A 103 5.77 -4.22 9.70
CA LYS A 103 4.38 -4.28 9.25
C LYS A 103 4.02 -3.07 8.39
N LYS A 104 4.41 -1.88 8.81
CA LYS A 104 4.24 -0.64 8.05
C LYS A 104 4.97 -0.70 6.70
N HIS A 105 6.18 -1.24 6.66
CA HIS A 105 6.94 -1.38 5.42
C HIS A 105 6.25 -2.34 4.44
N LYS A 106 5.79 -3.51 4.90
CA LYS A 106 5.02 -4.46 4.09
C LYS A 106 3.76 -3.82 3.52
N TYR A 107 2.98 -3.12 4.36
CA TYR A 107 1.81 -2.39 3.92
C TYR A 107 2.15 -1.34 2.85
N SER A 108 3.18 -0.53 3.07
CA SER A 108 3.58 0.51 2.13
C SER A 108 4.00 -0.06 0.77
N LYS A 109 4.69 -1.22 0.76
CA LYS A 109 5.06 -1.92 -0.47
C LYS A 109 3.82 -2.44 -1.20
N ALA A 110 2.95 -3.17 -0.51
CA ALA A 110 1.72 -3.73 -1.08
C ALA A 110 0.80 -2.62 -1.61
N LYS A 111 0.70 -1.49 -0.91
CA LYS A 111 -0.06 -0.32 -1.34
C LYS A 111 0.47 0.28 -2.65
N LYS A 112 1.79 0.40 -2.80
CA LYS A 112 2.39 0.88 -4.06
C LYS A 112 2.10 -0.04 -5.23
N GLU A 113 2.20 -1.37 -5.01
CA GLU A 113 1.86 -2.37 -6.02
C GLU A 113 0.38 -2.28 -6.41
N TYR A 114 -0.51 -2.15 -5.43
CA TYR A 114 -1.94 -1.98 -5.68
C TYR A 114 -2.26 -0.74 -6.53
N PHE A 115 -1.66 0.42 -6.24
CA PHE A 115 -1.88 1.62 -7.06
C PHE A 115 -1.39 1.44 -8.49
N LYS A 116 -0.23 0.81 -8.69
CA LYS A 116 0.25 0.48 -10.04
C LYS A 116 -0.73 -0.42 -10.79
N MET A 117 -1.33 -1.38 -10.10
CA MET A 117 -2.36 -2.24 -10.68
C MET A 117 -3.66 -1.47 -10.98
N CYS A 118 -4.03 -0.48 -10.17
CA CYS A 118 -5.19 0.38 -10.47
C CYS A 118 -4.99 1.16 -11.77
N ASP A 119 -3.82 1.73 -12.00
CA ASP A 119 -3.51 2.46 -13.22
C ASP A 119 -3.61 1.54 -14.45
N GLU A 120 -3.06 0.33 -14.35
CA GLU A 120 -3.15 -0.66 -15.44
C GLU A 120 -4.59 -1.15 -15.67
N ASN A 121 -5.38 -1.32 -14.61
CA ASN A 121 -6.79 -1.69 -14.72
C ASN A 121 -7.60 -0.61 -15.43
N GLN A 122 -7.34 0.68 -15.17
CA GLN A 122 -7.98 1.79 -15.89
C GLN A 122 -7.63 1.76 -17.37
N ARG A 123 -6.36 1.49 -17.70
CA ARG A 123 -5.93 1.34 -19.10
C ARG A 123 -6.66 0.18 -19.78
N LEU A 124 -6.72 -0.99 -19.16
CA LEU A 124 -7.44 -2.16 -19.70
C LEU A 124 -8.94 -1.88 -19.86
N MET A 125 -9.57 -1.16 -18.94
CA MET A 125 -10.95 -0.75 -19.05
C MET A 125 -11.19 0.12 -20.29
N LEU A 126 -10.32 1.10 -20.55
CA LEU A 126 -10.43 1.96 -21.72
C LEU A 126 -10.26 1.17 -23.03
N LEU A 127 -9.29 0.26 -23.07
CA LEU A 127 -9.09 -0.59 -24.24
C LEU A 127 -10.27 -1.53 -24.47
N ASN A 128 -10.88 -2.09 -23.42
CA ASN A 128 -12.07 -2.92 -23.51
C ASN A 128 -13.27 -2.11 -24.02
N LEU A 129 -13.46 -0.87 -23.56
CA LEU A 129 -14.50 0.02 -24.07
C LEU A 129 -14.31 0.32 -25.56
N LEU A 130 -13.07 0.58 -25.98
CA LEU A 130 -12.75 0.82 -27.39
C LEU A 130 -13.02 -0.42 -28.24
N ALA A 131 -12.62 -1.62 -27.78
CA ALA A 131 -12.88 -2.90 -28.46
C ALA A 131 -14.38 -3.17 -28.59
N ASN A 132 -15.16 -2.91 -27.54
CA ASN A 132 -16.62 -3.05 -27.55
C ASN A 132 -17.28 -2.09 -28.55
N THR A 133 -16.87 -0.81 -28.56
CA THR A 133 -17.37 0.18 -29.50
C THR A 133 -17.08 -0.24 -30.94
N ASN A 134 -15.86 -0.68 -31.21
CA ASN A 134 -15.46 -1.18 -32.52
C ASN A 134 -16.28 -2.41 -32.97
N ASN A 135 -16.58 -3.33 -32.05
CA ASN A 135 -17.40 -4.51 -32.31
C ASN A 135 -18.88 -4.12 -32.62
N ILE A 136 -19.43 -3.14 -31.86
CA ILE A 136 -20.79 -2.63 -32.10
C ILE A 136 -20.88 -1.95 -33.47
N LEU A 137 -19.91 -1.10 -33.80
CA LEU A 137 -19.84 -0.43 -35.10
C LEU A 137 -19.72 -1.44 -36.26
N ALA A 138 -18.87 -2.45 -36.12
CA ALA A 138 -18.73 -3.51 -37.11
C ALA A 138 -20.04 -4.27 -37.36
N LYS A 139 -20.83 -4.52 -36.31
CA LYS A 139 -22.15 -5.15 -36.40
C LYS A 139 -23.19 -4.23 -37.07
N ALA A 140 -23.17 -2.94 -36.74
CA ALA A 140 -24.12 -1.96 -37.31
C ALA A 140 -23.88 -1.78 -38.81
N LEU A 141 -22.64 -1.71 -39.25
CA LEU A 141 -22.26 -1.48 -40.64
C LEU A 141 -22.54 -2.67 -41.56
N GLY A 142 -22.59 -3.89 -41.02
CA GLY A 142 -22.98 -5.08 -41.79
C GLY A 142 -24.42 -5.00 -42.36
N HIS A 143 -25.18 -3.95 -41.99
CA HIS A 143 -26.55 -3.72 -42.45
C HIS A 143 -26.75 -2.51 -43.38
N GLU A 144 -25.69 -1.65 -43.61
CA GLU A 144 -25.80 -0.42 -44.43
C GLU A 144 -24.71 -0.36 -45.53
N GLU A 145 -25.11 -0.55 -46.78
CA GLU A 145 -24.18 -0.60 -47.94
C GLU A 145 -23.54 0.75 -48.33
N LYS A 146 -24.07 1.88 -47.87
CA LYS A 146 -23.74 3.20 -48.45
C LYS A 146 -22.50 3.92 -47.89
N TYR A 147 -22.00 3.52 -46.73
CA TYR A 147 -20.81 4.11 -46.08
C TYR A 147 -19.72 3.09 -45.75
N GLN A 148 -19.78 1.93 -46.36
CA GLN A 148 -19.02 0.75 -45.97
C GLN A 148 -17.49 0.93 -46.07
N GLN A 149 -16.97 1.54 -47.12
CA GLN A 149 -15.51 1.49 -47.39
C GLN A 149 -14.64 2.32 -46.45
N ASP A 150 -15.08 3.54 -46.11
CA ASP A 150 -14.29 4.43 -45.25
C ASP A 150 -14.35 3.99 -43.78
N PHE A 151 -15.54 3.56 -43.34
CA PHE A 151 -15.72 3.01 -41.99
C PHE A 151 -15.03 1.67 -41.78
N GLU A 152 -15.04 0.77 -42.77
CA GLU A 152 -14.28 -0.49 -42.71
C GLU A 152 -12.78 -0.23 -42.56
N LYS A 153 -12.25 0.77 -43.23
CA LYS A 153 -10.85 1.17 -43.12
C LYS A 153 -10.51 1.70 -41.72
N GLU A 154 -11.37 2.54 -41.13
CA GLU A 154 -11.20 3.05 -39.78
C GLU A 154 -11.32 1.94 -38.72
N MET A 155 -12.33 1.07 -38.83
CA MET A 155 -12.50 -0.08 -37.94
C MET A 155 -11.32 -1.05 -38.00
N ASN A 156 -10.77 -1.29 -39.21
CA ASN A 156 -9.60 -2.15 -39.37
C ASN A 156 -8.36 -1.51 -38.70
N SER A 157 -8.19 -0.18 -38.80
CA SER A 157 -7.09 0.51 -38.14
C SER A 157 -7.19 0.46 -36.61
N VAL A 158 -8.40 0.61 -36.06
CA VAL A 158 -8.66 0.45 -34.63
C VAL A 158 -8.40 -1.00 -34.18
N ASN A 159 -8.85 -1.96 -34.97
CA ASN A 159 -8.64 -3.38 -34.67
C ASN A 159 -7.16 -3.77 -34.69
N GLU A 160 -6.39 -3.27 -35.65
CA GLU A 160 -4.92 -3.45 -35.69
C GLU A 160 -4.22 -2.80 -34.50
N PHE A 161 -4.65 -1.60 -34.10
CA PHE A 161 -4.14 -0.95 -32.89
C PHE A 161 -4.41 -1.80 -31.66
N LEU A 162 -5.63 -2.31 -31.49
CA LEU A 162 -6.01 -3.15 -30.34
C LEU A 162 -5.21 -4.46 -30.31
N ILE A 163 -5.00 -5.10 -31.45
CA ILE A 163 -4.18 -6.33 -31.54
C ILE A 163 -2.73 -6.02 -31.12
N LYS A 164 -2.16 -4.91 -31.60
CA LYS A 164 -0.81 -4.48 -31.24
C LYS A 164 -0.65 -4.18 -29.75
N GLU A 165 -1.69 -3.67 -29.11
CA GLU A 165 -1.70 -3.44 -27.64
C GLU A 165 -1.84 -4.75 -26.84
N LEU A 166 -2.42 -5.82 -27.43
CA LEU A 166 -2.46 -7.15 -26.81
C LEU A 166 -1.09 -7.85 -26.80
N GLU A 167 -0.23 -7.54 -27.77
CA GLU A 167 1.11 -8.11 -27.91
C GLU A 167 2.17 -7.47 -26.99
N LYS A 168 1.84 -6.33 -26.35
CA LYS A 168 2.69 -5.67 -25.35
C LYS A 168 2.51 -6.23 -23.94
#